data_3742fb187ba985dbab15a021f49d8a14
#
_entry.id   3742fb187ba985dbab15a021f49d8a14
#
_cell.length_a   1.000
_cell.length_b   1.000
_cell.length_c   1.000
_cell.angle_alpha   90.00
_cell.angle_beta   90.00
_cell.angle_gamma   90.00
#
_symmetry.space_group_name_H-M   'P 1'
#
loop_
_entity.id
_entity.type
_entity.pdbx_description
1 polymer ?
#
loop_
_entity_poly.entity_id
_entity_poly.type
_entity_poly.pdbx_seq_one_letter_code
_entity_poly.pdbx_strand_id
1 'polypeptide(L)'
;MRSLLFILFLIPFLLKGQTTITICDGDSSLIYGTWQNSAGTYTNPSGNTTTLVVNPLPVITPNFILNGNAIIQPGNVFQLTPAMNGQSGSVWNSIQINLNNPFHFNIDLFLGCNNNGADGIAFVLQPISTSLGSSGGGMGYQGINPSFSVEFDTWQNSQYADPSYDHIAIQRN
;
A
#
# COMPACT_ATOMS: atom_id res chain seq x y z
N MET A 1 -41.62 -34.63 -59.76
CA MET A 1 -40.60 -34.47 -58.69
C MET A 1 -40.74 -33.10 -58.14
N ARG A 2 -41.18 -32.99 -56.88
CA ARG A 2 -41.24 -31.70 -56.18
C ARG A 2 -39.93 -31.56 -55.35
N SER A 3 -39.06 -30.62 -55.75
CA SER A 3 -37.90 -30.24 -54.98
C SER A 3 -38.32 -29.52 -53.71
N LEU A 4 -37.97 -30.09 -52.54
CA LEU A 4 -38.15 -29.47 -51.23
C LEU A 4 -36.90 -28.63 -50.95
N LEU A 5 -37.05 -27.28 -50.94
CA LEU A 5 -35.98 -26.35 -50.61
C LEU A 5 -35.90 -26.24 -49.09
N PHE A 6 -34.82 -26.80 -48.47
CA PHE A 6 -34.54 -26.61 -47.05
C PHE A 6 -33.84 -25.28 -46.87
N ILE A 7 -34.51 -24.29 -46.30
CA ILE A 7 -33.85 -23.02 -45.86
C ILE A 7 -33.32 -23.26 -44.45
N LEU A 8 -32.00 -23.41 -44.34
CA LEU A 8 -31.31 -23.48 -43.06
C LEU A 8 -31.16 -22.06 -42.49
N PHE A 9 -31.95 -21.72 -41.47
CA PHE A 9 -31.79 -20.49 -40.72
C PHE A 9 -30.57 -20.62 -39.82
N LEU A 10 -29.43 -20.03 -40.19
CA LEU A 10 -28.29 -19.82 -39.31
C LEU A 10 -28.67 -18.70 -38.34
N ILE A 11 -29.08 -19.04 -37.13
CA ILE A 11 -29.20 -18.11 -36.03
C ILE A 11 -27.78 -17.73 -35.59
N PRO A 12 -27.33 -16.48 -35.71
CA PRO A 12 -26.01 -16.12 -35.20
C PRO A 12 -26.01 -16.31 -33.68
N PHE A 13 -25.25 -17.30 -33.21
CA PHE A 13 -24.97 -17.46 -31.80
C PHE A 13 -24.05 -16.30 -31.38
N LEU A 14 -24.61 -15.24 -30.78
CA LEU A 14 -23.84 -14.18 -30.16
C LEU A 14 -23.12 -14.75 -28.94
N LEU A 15 -21.85 -15.08 -29.10
CA LEU A 15 -20.97 -15.44 -27.98
C LEU A 15 -20.86 -14.22 -27.07
N LYS A 16 -21.46 -14.30 -25.90
CA LYS A 16 -21.31 -13.28 -24.85
C LYS A 16 -19.95 -13.42 -24.19
N GLY A 17 -19.20 -12.32 -24.14
CA GLY A 17 -17.91 -12.29 -23.48
C GLY A 17 -18.07 -12.40 -21.96
N GLN A 18 -17.26 -13.24 -21.34
CA GLN A 18 -17.14 -13.32 -19.88
C GLN A 18 -15.71 -12.96 -19.48
N THR A 19 -15.55 -12.11 -18.48
CA THR A 19 -14.27 -11.68 -17.94
C THR A 19 -14.30 -11.79 -16.43
N THR A 20 -13.16 -12.12 -15.83
CA THR A 20 -12.98 -12.06 -14.37
C THR A 20 -11.90 -11.05 -14.05
N ILE A 21 -12.17 -10.18 -13.11
CA ILE A 21 -11.25 -9.19 -12.56
C ILE A 21 -11.12 -9.51 -11.07
N THR A 22 -9.89 -9.53 -10.56
CA THR A 22 -9.62 -9.73 -9.14
C THR A 22 -8.95 -8.47 -8.58
N ILE A 23 -9.48 -7.99 -7.46
CA ILE A 23 -8.93 -6.86 -6.69
C ILE A 23 -8.75 -7.27 -5.22
N CYS A 24 -8.01 -6.48 -4.46
CA CYS A 24 -7.98 -6.59 -3.01
C CYS A 24 -9.12 -5.77 -2.37
N ASP A 25 -9.51 -6.12 -1.15
CA ASP A 25 -10.45 -5.33 -0.35
C ASP A 25 -9.90 -3.91 -0.16
N GLY A 26 -10.74 -2.91 -0.40
CA GLY A 26 -10.35 -1.49 -0.43
C GLY A 26 -9.98 -0.95 -1.82
N ASP A 27 -9.68 -1.82 -2.79
CA ASP A 27 -9.44 -1.40 -4.17
C ASP A 27 -10.75 -1.23 -4.97
N SER A 28 -10.64 -0.66 -6.17
CA SER A 28 -11.74 -0.58 -7.12
C SER A 28 -11.27 -0.85 -8.55
N SER A 29 -12.18 -1.30 -9.39
CA SER A 29 -11.93 -1.52 -10.82
C SER A 29 -12.99 -0.86 -11.68
N LEU A 30 -12.57 -0.31 -12.83
CA LEU A 30 -13.49 0.31 -13.78
C LEU A 30 -14.16 -0.79 -14.62
N ILE A 31 -15.45 -1.04 -14.37
CA ILE A 31 -16.25 -2.03 -15.09
C ILE A 31 -17.39 -1.32 -15.82
N TYR A 32 -17.40 -1.42 -17.13
CA TYR A 32 -18.39 -0.80 -18.01
C TYR A 32 -18.63 0.70 -17.73
N GLY A 33 -17.54 1.44 -17.45
CA GLY A 33 -17.59 2.88 -17.22
C GLY A 33 -17.95 3.32 -15.79
N THR A 34 -18.12 2.37 -14.86
CA THR A 34 -18.39 2.65 -13.44
C THR A 34 -17.34 1.99 -12.56
N TRP A 35 -16.84 2.72 -11.56
CA TRP A 35 -15.94 2.17 -10.57
C TRP A 35 -16.69 1.24 -9.61
N GLN A 36 -16.23 -0.01 -9.49
CA GLN A 36 -16.81 -1.05 -8.66
C GLN A 36 -15.79 -1.53 -7.63
N ASN A 37 -16.22 -1.70 -6.39
CA ASN A 37 -15.40 -2.20 -5.28
C ASN A 37 -16.04 -3.38 -4.54
N SER A 38 -17.19 -3.85 -4.98
CA SER A 38 -17.91 -4.96 -4.34
C SER A 38 -17.87 -6.20 -5.22
N ALA A 39 -17.63 -7.35 -4.61
CA ALA A 39 -17.68 -8.63 -5.32
C ALA A 39 -19.05 -8.86 -5.96
N GLY A 40 -19.06 -9.32 -7.20
CA GLY A 40 -20.32 -9.55 -7.91
C GLY A 40 -20.11 -9.73 -9.41
N THR A 41 -21.22 -9.97 -10.11
CA THR A 41 -21.24 -10.06 -11.56
C THR A 41 -21.96 -8.84 -12.14
N TYR A 42 -21.26 -8.09 -12.95
CA TYR A 42 -21.73 -6.89 -13.63
C TYR A 42 -22.02 -7.19 -15.08
N THR A 43 -23.13 -6.71 -15.60
CA THR A 43 -23.56 -6.99 -16.98
C THR A 43 -23.77 -5.68 -17.72
N ASN A 44 -23.21 -5.56 -18.93
CA ASN A 44 -23.46 -4.40 -19.78
C ASN A 44 -24.76 -4.58 -20.62
N PRO A 45 -25.26 -3.52 -21.27
CA PRO A 45 -26.47 -3.60 -22.11
C PRO A 45 -26.38 -4.60 -23.27
N SER A 46 -25.19 -4.95 -23.74
CA SER A 46 -24.95 -5.95 -24.78
C SER A 46 -24.96 -7.39 -24.23
N GLY A 47 -25.10 -7.57 -22.91
CA GLY A 47 -25.17 -8.84 -22.24
C GLY A 47 -23.80 -9.50 -21.97
N ASN A 48 -22.68 -8.78 -22.13
CA ASN A 48 -21.37 -9.24 -21.66
C ASN A 48 -21.28 -9.12 -20.14
N THR A 49 -20.64 -10.06 -19.50
CA THR A 49 -20.51 -10.11 -18.04
C THR A 49 -19.06 -10.00 -17.58
N THR A 50 -18.85 -9.27 -16.49
CA THR A 50 -17.58 -9.21 -15.78
C THR A 50 -17.82 -9.60 -14.33
N THR A 51 -17.14 -10.63 -13.85
CA THR A 51 -17.18 -11.03 -12.44
C THR A 51 -16.03 -10.33 -11.72
N LEU A 52 -16.36 -9.52 -10.71
CA LEU A 52 -15.40 -8.92 -9.82
C LEU A 52 -15.24 -9.80 -8.58
N VAL A 53 -14.02 -10.27 -8.37
CA VAL A 53 -13.60 -11.00 -7.17
C VAL A 53 -12.85 -10.03 -6.28
N VAL A 54 -13.31 -9.89 -5.03
CA VAL A 54 -12.64 -9.08 -4.02
C VAL A 54 -12.01 -10.06 -3.01
N ASN A 55 -10.68 -10.09 -3.00
CA ASN A 55 -9.94 -10.88 -2.04
C ASN A 55 -9.83 -10.12 -0.72
N PRO A 56 -10.13 -10.74 0.42
CA PRO A 56 -9.87 -10.13 1.71
C PRO A 56 -8.37 -9.89 1.85
N LEU A 57 -8.02 -8.75 2.45
CA LEU A 57 -6.64 -8.51 2.85
C LEU A 57 -6.22 -9.59 3.87
N PRO A 58 -5.01 -10.14 3.75
CA PRO A 58 -4.53 -11.08 4.74
C PRO A 58 -4.52 -10.41 6.12
N VAL A 59 -5.19 -11.01 7.09
CA VAL A 59 -5.10 -10.58 8.48
C VAL A 59 -3.71 -10.97 8.96
N ILE A 60 -2.77 -10.05 8.83
CA ILE A 60 -1.45 -10.21 9.44
C ILE A 60 -1.64 -9.82 10.90
N THR A 61 -1.54 -10.77 11.81
CA THR A 61 -1.38 -10.48 13.24
C THR A 61 0.03 -9.92 13.40
N PRO A 62 0.21 -8.61 13.53
CA PRO A 62 1.53 -8.02 13.52
C PRO A 62 2.24 -8.37 14.83
N ASN A 63 3.42 -8.95 14.73
CA ASN A 63 4.34 -9.07 15.85
C ASN A 63 5.37 -7.94 15.70
N PHE A 64 5.15 -6.86 16.43
CA PHE A 64 5.98 -5.66 16.34
C PHE A 64 7.19 -5.73 17.27
N ILE A 65 8.34 -5.35 16.72
CA ILE A 65 9.59 -5.16 17.47
C ILE A 65 9.85 -3.66 17.54
N LEU A 66 9.94 -3.16 18.76
CA LEU A 66 10.20 -1.76 19.04
C LEU A 66 11.68 -1.57 19.36
N ASN A 67 12.26 -0.48 18.85
CA ASN A 67 13.66 -0.12 19.12
C ASN A 67 13.77 1.35 19.55
N GLY A 68 14.86 1.65 20.22
CA GLY A 68 15.15 2.99 20.70
C GLY A 68 14.09 3.48 21.68
N ASN A 69 13.53 4.67 21.42
CA ASN A 69 12.53 5.29 22.28
C ASN A 69 11.08 4.93 21.93
N ALA A 70 10.88 3.98 20.99
CA ALA A 70 9.56 3.57 20.57
C ALA A 70 8.80 2.84 21.69
N ILE A 71 7.54 3.21 21.89
CA ILE A 71 6.62 2.57 22.84
C ILE A 71 5.25 2.36 22.21
N ILE A 72 4.48 1.41 22.74
CA ILE A 72 3.08 1.21 22.39
C ILE A 72 2.22 2.03 23.35
N GLN A 73 1.36 2.86 22.79
CA GLN A 73 0.32 3.59 23.50
C GLN A 73 -1.04 2.85 23.40
N PRO A 74 -2.00 3.14 24.27
CA PRO A 74 -3.35 2.61 24.12
C PRO A 74 -3.96 2.91 22.74
N GLY A 75 -4.79 1.99 22.22
CA GLY A 75 -5.44 2.16 20.92
C GLY A 75 -4.58 1.77 19.71
N ASN A 76 -3.56 0.93 19.89
CA ASN A 76 -2.63 0.50 18.84
C ASN A 76 -1.84 1.66 18.21
N VAL A 77 -1.55 2.68 18.98
CA VAL A 77 -0.72 3.81 18.57
C VAL A 77 0.73 3.51 18.93
N PHE A 78 1.63 3.67 17.98
CA PHE A 78 3.07 3.60 18.20
C PHE A 78 3.62 5.02 18.34
N GLN A 79 4.08 5.37 19.51
CA GLN A 79 4.88 6.57 19.70
C GLN A 79 6.33 6.22 19.40
N LEU A 80 6.86 6.69 18.27
CA LEU A 80 8.24 6.41 17.88
C LEU A 80 9.23 7.17 18.76
N THR A 81 8.93 8.46 19.04
CA THR A 81 9.75 9.30 19.90
C THR A 81 8.88 10.19 20.78
N PRO A 82 9.30 10.53 22.01
CA PRO A 82 8.72 11.64 22.76
C PRO A 82 9.12 12.98 22.11
N ALA A 83 8.38 14.03 22.43
CA ALA A 83 8.66 15.40 21.96
C ALA A 83 9.90 16.01 22.68
N MET A 84 11.06 15.41 22.48
CA MET A 84 12.34 15.79 23.09
C MET A 84 13.46 15.64 22.05
N ASN A 85 14.51 16.45 22.16
CA ASN A 85 15.67 16.36 21.29
C ASN A 85 16.48 15.07 21.50
N GLY A 86 17.16 14.61 20.44
CA GLY A 86 18.07 13.49 20.48
C GLY A 86 17.39 12.14 20.68
N GLN A 87 16.13 12.00 20.29
CA GLN A 87 15.37 10.76 20.37
C GLN A 87 15.31 10.08 19.02
N SER A 88 15.29 8.75 19.03
CA SER A 88 15.03 7.95 17.83
C SER A 88 14.31 6.68 18.22
N GLY A 89 13.44 6.19 17.33
CA GLY A 89 12.71 4.97 17.56
C GLY A 89 12.21 4.37 16.26
N SER A 90 12.09 3.06 16.24
CA SER A 90 11.48 2.35 15.13
C SER A 90 10.55 1.24 15.60
N VAL A 91 9.61 0.91 14.73
CA VAL A 91 8.69 -0.21 14.91
C VAL A 91 8.77 -1.07 13.67
N TRP A 92 9.14 -2.33 13.83
CA TRP A 92 9.23 -3.28 12.74
C TRP A 92 8.22 -4.40 12.89
N ASN A 93 7.56 -4.75 11.79
CA ASN A 93 6.86 -6.02 11.74
C ASN A 93 7.90 -7.13 11.56
N SER A 94 7.95 -8.09 12.50
CA SER A 94 8.87 -9.23 12.42
C SER A 94 8.50 -10.24 11.32
N ILE A 95 7.25 -10.18 10.83
CA ILE A 95 6.78 -11.02 9.74
C ILE A 95 7.02 -10.29 8.43
N GLN A 96 7.83 -10.87 7.56
CA GLN A 96 8.06 -10.32 6.23
C GLN A 96 6.81 -10.47 5.37
N ILE A 97 6.49 -9.43 4.60
CA ILE A 97 5.43 -9.48 3.59
C ILE A 97 5.98 -10.02 2.27
N ASN A 98 5.17 -10.78 1.56
CA ASN A 98 5.52 -11.24 0.22
C ASN A 98 5.15 -10.17 -0.81
N LEU A 99 6.13 -9.45 -1.34
CA LEU A 99 5.93 -8.39 -2.32
C LEU A 99 5.45 -8.87 -3.70
N ASN A 100 5.39 -10.19 -3.94
CA ASN A 100 4.77 -10.73 -5.15
C ASN A 100 3.24 -10.76 -5.06
N ASN A 101 2.69 -10.57 -3.87
CA ASN A 101 1.26 -10.46 -3.64
C ASN A 101 0.88 -8.98 -3.46
N PRO A 102 -0.32 -8.56 -3.88
CA PRO A 102 -0.84 -7.26 -3.53
C PRO A 102 -0.90 -7.08 -2.01
N PHE A 103 -0.57 -5.90 -1.53
CA PHE A 103 -0.71 -5.53 -0.12
C PHE A 103 -1.19 -4.09 -0.01
N HIS A 104 -1.81 -3.77 1.10
CA HIS A 104 -2.31 -2.45 1.41
C HIS A 104 -2.00 -2.12 2.87
N PHE A 105 -1.47 -0.93 3.12
CA PHE A 105 -1.28 -0.36 4.44
C PHE A 105 -2.02 0.96 4.55
N ASN A 106 -2.82 1.09 5.61
CA ASN A 106 -3.33 2.39 6.06
C ASN A 106 -2.55 2.79 7.30
N ILE A 107 -1.92 3.94 7.26
CA ILE A 107 -1.10 4.47 8.34
C ILE A 107 -1.51 5.91 8.59
N ASP A 108 -1.96 6.22 9.79
CA ASP A 108 -2.14 7.58 10.24
C ASP A 108 -0.85 8.05 10.89
N LEU A 109 -0.28 9.15 10.38
CA LEU A 109 0.96 9.73 10.89
C LEU A 109 0.67 10.99 11.67
N PHE A 110 1.29 11.11 12.86
CA PHE A 110 1.27 12.30 13.67
C PHE A 110 2.70 12.79 13.90
N LEU A 111 3.05 13.90 13.27
CA LEU A 111 4.38 14.52 13.31
C LEU A 111 4.54 15.55 14.43
N GLY A 112 3.57 15.63 15.35
CA GLY A 112 3.57 16.60 16.44
C GLY A 112 2.84 17.90 16.09
N CYS A 113 2.85 18.83 17.05
CA CYS A 113 2.23 20.15 16.90
C CYS A 113 3.26 21.29 16.83
N ASN A 114 4.54 20.97 16.78
CA ASN A 114 5.62 21.94 16.73
C ASN A 114 6.27 21.96 15.35
N ASN A 115 6.16 23.08 14.66
CA ASN A 115 6.69 23.26 13.31
C ASN A 115 8.25 23.28 13.22
N ASN A 116 8.93 23.23 14.37
CA ASN A 116 10.39 23.14 14.46
C ASN A 116 10.85 21.70 14.81
N GLY A 117 9.97 20.71 14.65
CA GLY A 117 10.30 19.31 14.84
C GLY A 117 11.22 18.79 13.72
N ALA A 118 12.09 17.86 14.06
CA ALA A 118 13.04 17.21 13.17
C ALA A 118 13.18 15.73 13.56
N ASP A 119 13.60 14.88 12.68
CA ASP A 119 13.83 15.05 11.24
C ASP A 119 12.58 14.66 10.44
N GLY A 120 11.72 13.77 10.99
CA GLY A 120 10.51 13.28 10.34
C GLY A 120 10.19 11.82 10.68
N ILE A 121 9.39 11.18 9.83
CA ILE A 121 9.02 9.75 9.93
C ILE A 121 9.25 9.11 8.57
N ALA A 122 9.80 7.88 8.55
CA ALA A 122 9.92 7.08 7.35
C ALA A 122 9.11 5.79 7.45
N PHE A 123 8.36 5.48 6.40
CA PHE A 123 7.86 4.12 6.16
C PHE A 123 8.91 3.36 5.35
N VAL A 124 9.31 2.17 5.82
CA VAL A 124 10.43 1.44 5.24
C VAL A 124 10.07 -0.01 4.97
N LEU A 125 10.37 -0.49 3.77
CA LEU A 125 10.36 -1.90 3.40
C LEU A 125 11.80 -2.40 3.26
N GLN A 126 12.15 -3.45 4.00
CA GLN A 126 13.51 -4.04 3.96
C GLN A 126 13.50 -5.49 4.48
N PRO A 127 14.40 -6.35 3.99
CA PRO A 127 14.45 -7.75 4.40
C PRO A 127 15.53 -8.08 5.43
N ILE A 128 16.30 -7.10 5.92
CA ILE A 128 17.59 -7.34 6.56
C ILE A 128 17.50 -7.41 8.09
N SER A 129 16.83 -6.45 8.73
CA SER A 129 16.94 -6.27 10.17
C SER A 129 15.69 -5.66 10.78
N THR A 130 15.41 -6.04 12.03
CA THR A 130 14.39 -5.39 12.86
C THR A 130 15.01 -4.39 13.85
N SER A 131 16.24 -3.98 13.61
CA SER A 131 16.93 -2.98 14.42
C SER A 131 16.78 -1.56 13.86
N LEU A 132 17.19 -0.58 14.64
CA LEU A 132 17.22 0.82 14.26
C LEU A 132 18.43 1.11 13.37
N GLY A 133 18.23 1.87 12.29
CA GLY A 133 19.31 2.46 11.50
C GLY A 133 19.80 3.79 12.09
N SER A 134 20.55 4.57 11.31
CA SER A 134 21.05 5.88 11.74
C SER A 134 19.94 6.86 12.03
N SER A 135 20.03 7.58 13.14
CA SER A 135 19.09 8.62 13.58
C SER A 135 19.40 9.99 12.95
N GLY A 136 18.64 11.00 13.33
CA GLY A 136 18.75 12.33 12.76
C GLY A 136 18.33 12.29 11.29
N GLY A 137 19.02 13.02 10.41
CA GLY A 137 18.78 13.01 8.97
C GLY A 137 18.85 11.62 8.31
N GLY A 138 19.27 10.59 9.03
CA GLY A 138 19.17 9.20 8.59
C GLY A 138 17.81 8.55 8.86
N MET A 139 16.88 9.27 9.48
CA MET A 139 15.47 8.93 9.69
C MET A 139 15.21 7.50 10.23
N GLY A 140 16.15 6.97 11.02
CA GLY A 140 16.04 5.64 11.65
C GLY A 140 16.24 4.45 10.72
N TYR A 141 16.54 4.65 9.45
CA TYR A 141 16.73 3.54 8.49
C TYR A 141 18.02 3.64 7.68
N GLN A 142 18.70 4.79 7.63
CA GLN A 142 19.95 4.94 6.89
C GLN A 142 20.97 3.87 7.32
N GLY A 143 21.59 3.22 6.31
CA GLY A 143 22.50 2.10 6.50
C GLY A 143 21.83 0.72 6.45
N ILE A 144 20.52 0.63 6.36
CA ILE A 144 19.79 -0.61 6.07
C ILE A 144 19.73 -0.79 4.54
N ASN A 145 20.45 -1.76 4.01
CA ASN A 145 20.56 -2.01 2.57
C ASN A 145 20.42 -3.52 2.27
N PRO A 146 19.52 -3.96 1.35
CA PRO A 146 18.61 -3.13 0.56
C PRO A 146 17.42 -2.61 1.36
N SER A 147 16.95 -1.42 1.01
CA SER A 147 15.70 -0.86 1.53
C SER A 147 15.00 0.02 0.51
N PHE A 148 13.69 0.17 0.69
CA PHE A 148 12.84 1.12 0.01
C PHE A 148 12.10 1.90 1.07
N SER A 149 12.08 3.23 0.97
CA SER A 149 11.42 4.08 1.95
C SER A 149 10.55 5.14 1.31
N VAL A 150 9.53 5.56 2.07
CA VAL A 150 8.78 6.79 1.87
C VAL A 150 9.02 7.65 3.10
N GLU A 151 9.68 8.77 2.91
CA GLU A 151 10.01 9.74 3.95
C GLU A 151 8.95 10.83 4.02
N PHE A 152 8.58 11.20 5.22
CA PHE A 152 7.78 12.38 5.57
C PHE A 152 8.72 13.29 6.35
N ASP A 153 9.51 14.05 5.61
CA ASP A 153 10.62 14.83 6.12
C ASP A 153 10.16 16.24 6.50
N THR A 154 10.47 16.64 7.72
CA THR A 154 10.09 17.93 8.31
C THR A 154 11.29 18.82 8.64
N TRP A 155 12.49 18.41 8.17
CA TRP A 155 13.72 19.15 8.46
C TRP A 155 14.68 19.16 7.28
N GLN A 156 15.22 20.32 6.94
CA GLN A 156 16.19 20.43 5.85
C GLN A 156 17.57 19.92 6.28
N ASN A 157 18.00 18.82 5.72
CA ASN A 157 19.35 18.29 5.79
C ASN A 157 20.13 18.65 4.52
N SER A 158 20.77 19.80 4.48
CA SER A 158 21.43 20.33 3.27
C SER A 158 22.50 19.39 2.68
N GLN A 159 23.10 18.53 3.51
CA GLN A 159 24.05 17.50 3.06
C GLN A 159 23.41 16.38 2.20
N TYR A 160 22.09 16.25 2.27
CA TYR A 160 21.30 15.31 1.43
C TYR A 160 20.57 16.02 0.29
N ALA A 161 20.82 17.33 0.11
CA ALA A 161 20.19 18.17 -0.89
C ALA A 161 18.67 18.34 -0.71
N ASP A 162 18.21 18.30 0.53
CA ASP A 162 16.81 18.47 0.86
C ASP A 162 16.32 19.89 0.52
N PRO A 163 15.06 20.01 0.08
CA PRO A 163 14.43 21.31 -0.07
C PRO A 163 14.27 22.02 1.28
N SER A 164 14.03 23.33 1.25
CA SER A 164 13.88 24.16 2.46
C SER A 164 12.49 24.09 3.11
N TYR A 165 11.65 23.18 2.67
CA TYR A 165 10.28 22.98 3.14
C TYR A 165 10.01 21.51 3.41
N ASP A 166 9.00 21.21 4.22
CA ASP A 166 8.56 19.86 4.50
C ASP A 166 8.21 19.14 3.18
N HIS A 167 8.62 17.90 3.05
CA HIS A 167 8.45 17.17 1.80
C HIS A 167 8.24 15.68 2.01
N ILE A 168 7.80 15.04 0.95
CA ILE A 168 7.75 13.58 0.86
C ILE A 168 8.77 13.14 -0.17
N ALA A 169 9.63 12.20 0.21
CA ALA A 169 10.61 11.61 -0.70
C ALA A 169 10.46 10.09 -0.77
N ILE A 170 10.78 9.53 -1.93
CA ILE A 170 10.86 8.09 -2.13
C ILE A 170 12.32 7.75 -2.36
N GLN A 171 12.86 6.88 -1.50
CA GLN A 171 14.26 6.50 -1.54
C GLN A 171 14.41 5.00 -1.77
N ARG A 172 15.50 4.63 -2.41
CA ARG A 172 15.94 3.25 -2.59
C ARG A 172 17.43 3.15 -2.32
N ASN A 173 17.79 2.31 -1.36
CA ASN A 173 19.19 1.97 -1.03
C ASN A 173 19.56 0.60 -1.56
#